data_10bbe8a96916279f231b9e37c2496fab
#
_entry.id   10bbe8a96916279f231b9e37c2496fab
#
_cell.length_a   1.000
_cell.length_b   1.000
_cell.length_c   1.000
_cell.angle_alpha   90.00
_cell.angle_beta   90.00
_cell.angle_gamma   90.00
#
_symmetry.space_group_name_H-M   'P 1'
#
loop_
_entity.id
_entity.type
_entity.pdbx_description
1 polymer ?
#
loop_
_entity_poly.entity_id
_entity_poly.type
_entity_poly.pdbx_seq_one_letter_code
_entity_poly.pdbx_strand_id
1 'polypeptide(L)'
;MVQRVTIAPQGPEFSRFVMGYWRLMDWNMSARQLVSFIEEHLDLGVTTVDHADIYGGYQCEAAFGEALTLAPHLREKLQIVTKCGIATTARAENRLGHYITDRRHIILSAEQSLK
;
A
#
# COMPACT_ATOMS: atom_id res chain seq x y z
N MET A 1 22.63 -2.13 -5.45
CA MET A 1 21.61 -2.40 -4.41
C MET A 1 21.20 -1.08 -3.77
N VAL A 2 19.92 -0.88 -3.61
CA VAL A 2 19.37 0.33 -3.00
C VAL A 2 19.74 0.38 -1.51
N GLN A 3 20.21 1.54 -1.05
CA GLN A 3 20.57 1.78 0.34
C GLN A 3 19.34 1.71 1.25
N ARG A 4 19.53 1.25 2.49
CA ARG A 4 18.48 1.25 3.51
C ARG A 4 18.61 2.46 4.44
N VAL A 5 17.49 2.92 4.97
CA VAL A 5 17.41 4.08 5.85
C VAL A 5 16.62 3.69 7.12
N THR A 6 17.20 3.94 8.27
CA THR A 6 16.52 3.79 9.56
C THR A 6 15.66 5.04 9.81
N ILE A 7 14.36 4.85 9.95
CA ILE A 7 13.40 5.96 10.09
C ILE A 7 13.49 6.62 11.48
N ALA A 8 13.77 5.85 12.49
CA ALA A 8 13.96 6.32 13.86
C ALA A 8 14.90 5.37 14.61
N PRO A 9 15.52 5.76 15.74
CA PRO A 9 16.52 4.94 16.45
C PRO A 9 16.09 3.51 16.76
N GLN A 10 14.78 3.28 16.95
CA GLN A 10 14.19 1.96 17.18
C GLN A 10 13.06 1.67 16.18
N GLY A 11 13.03 2.41 15.09
CA GLY A 11 12.02 2.29 14.04
C GLY A 11 12.40 1.28 12.98
N PRO A 12 11.49 1.07 12.02
CA PRO A 12 11.76 0.17 10.90
C PRO A 12 12.84 0.71 9.97
N GLU A 13 13.51 -0.20 9.29
CA GLU A 13 14.37 0.14 8.17
C GLU A 13 13.57 0.11 6.87
N PHE A 14 13.64 1.17 6.10
CA PHE A 14 13.04 1.30 4.77
C PHE A 14 14.11 1.29 3.69
N SER A 15 13.78 0.87 2.49
CA SER A 15 14.61 1.15 1.34
C SER A 15 14.58 2.66 1.05
N ARG A 16 15.73 3.21 0.63
CA ARG A 16 15.86 4.65 0.34
C ARG A 16 14.88 5.13 -0.72
N PHE A 17 14.63 4.31 -1.72
CA PHE A 17 13.55 4.52 -2.67
C PHE A 17 12.34 3.69 -2.26
N VAL A 18 11.17 4.27 -2.40
CA VAL A 18 9.89 3.67 -2.03
C VAL A 18 9.05 3.53 -3.29
N MET A 19 8.53 2.34 -3.54
CA MET A 19 7.64 2.12 -4.67
C MET A 19 6.21 2.59 -4.33
N GLY A 20 5.75 3.64 -5.03
CA GLY A 20 4.40 4.18 -4.85
C GLY A 20 3.38 3.42 -5.70
N TYR A 21 2.26 3.05 -5.09
CA TYR A 21 1.19 2.30 -5.74
C TYR A 21 -0.08 3.13 -5.97
N TRP A 22 0.03 4.45 -5.94
CA TRP A 22 -1.11 5.34 -6.16
C TRP A 22 -1.85 5.06 -7.47
N ARG A 23 -1.10 4.77 -8.54
CA ARG A 23 -1.66 4.55 -9.87
C ARG A 23 -1.78 3.09 -10.28
N LEU A 24 -1.74 2.17 -9.31
CA LEU A 24 -1.80 0.74 -9.58
C LEU A 24 -2.96 0.35 -10.50
N MET A 25 -4.16 0.91 -10.27
CA MET A 25 -5.34 0.58 -11.07
C MET A 25 -5.25 1.08 -12.52
N ASP A 26 -4.45 2.12 -12.77
CA ASP A 26 -4.23 2.65 -14.13
C ASP A 26 -3.28 1.77 -14.96
N TRP A 27 -2.49 0.93 -14.30
CA TRP A 27 -1.53 0.05 -15.00
C TRP A 27 -2.18 -1.18 -15.62
N ASN A 28 -3.40 -1.50 -15.25
CA ASN A 28 -4.15 -2.65 -15.76
C ASN A 28 -3.39 -3.99 -15.68
N MET A 29 -2.63 -4.17 -14.62
CA MET A 29 -1.90 -5.41 -14.37
C MET A 29 -2.83 -6.50 -13.84
N SER A 30 -2.63 -7.73 -14.32
CA SER A 30 -3.17 -8.91 -13.64
C SER A 30 -2.42 -9.11 -12.31
N ALA A 31 -3.00 -9.90 -11.40
CA ALA A 31 -2.33 -10.22 -10.14
C ALA A 31 -0.97 -10.89 -10.37
N ARG A 32 -0.82 -11.74 -11.39
CA ARG A 32 0.45 -12.37 -11.78
C ARG A 32 1.47 -11.35 -12.29
N GLN A 33 1.05 -10.40 -13.11
CA GLN A 33 1.92 -9.33 -13.58
C GLN A 33 2.39 -8.45 -12.42
N LEU A 34 1.50 -8.19 -11.46
CA LEU A 34 1.86 -7.45 -10.26
C LEU A 34 2.87 -8.22 -9.38
N VAL A 35 2.73 -9.54 -9.25
CA VAL A 35 3.74 -10.37 -8.57
C VAL A 35 5.11 -10.17 -9.22
N SER A 36 5.21 -10.29 -10.55
CA SER A 36 6.47 -10.10 -11.27
C SER A 36 7.03 -8.68 -11.06
N PHE A 37 6.18 -7.68 -11.10
CA PHE A 37 6.59 -6.29 -10.85
C PHE A 37 7.14 -6.09 -9.44
N ILE A 38 6.52 -6.70 -8.42
CA ILE A 38 7.00 -6.67 -7.04
C ILE A 38 8.37 -7.37 -6.93
N GLU A 39 8.52 -8.53 -7.56
CA GLU A 39 9.79 -9.26 -7.60
C GLU A 39 10.91 -8.43 -8.22
N GLU A 40 10.63 -7.76 -9.35
CA GLU A 40 11.60 -6.90 -10.02
C GLU A 40 12.09 -5.76 -9.13
N HIS A 41 11.20 -5.03 -8.47
CA HIS A 41 11.65 -3.94 -7.60
C HIS A 41 12.32 -4.45 -6.32
N LEU A 42 11.95 -5.64 -5.81
CA LEU A 42 12.67 -6.29 -4.72
C LEU A 42 14.10 -6.67 -5.12
N ASP A 43 14.31 -7.18 -6.33
CA ASP A 43 15.62 -7.51 -6.86
C ASP A 43 16.54 -6.28 -6.97
N LEU A 44 15.95 -5.11 -7.21
CA LEU A 44 16.67 -3.84 -7.18
C LEU A 44 16.96 -3.35 -5.74
N GLY A 45 16.41 -3.99 -4.72
CA GLY A 45 16.54 -3.59 -3.33
C GLY A 45 15.50 -2.55 -2.89
N VAL A 46 14.47 -2.30 -3.69
CA VAL A 46 13.32 -1.46 -3.31
C VAL A 46 12.30 -2.33 -2.59
N THR A 47 12.38 -2.32 -1.26
CA THR A 47 11.58 -3.22 -0.40
C THR A 47 10.40 -2.51 0.27
N THR A 48 10.39 -1.18 0.25
CA THR A 48 9.32 -0.39 0.86
C THR A 48 8.31 0.03 -0.19
N VAL A 49 7.04 -0.17 0.10
CA VAL A 49 5.92 0.19 -0.77
C VAL A 49 4.99 1.16 -0.07
N ASP A 50 4.47 2.12 -0.82
CA ASP A 50 3.58 3.17 -0.30
C ASP A 50 2.18 3.03 -0.88
N HIS A 51 1.23 2.84 0.00
CA HIS A 51 -0.20 2.76 -0.25
C HIS A 51 -0.95 3.86 0.50
N ALA A 52 -2.22 3.99 0.21
CA ALA A 52 -3.23 4.63 1.02
C ALA A 52 -4.56 3.93 0.78
N ASP A 53 -5.44 3.95 1.77
CA ASP A 53 -6.75 3.31 1.65
C ASP A 53 -7.57 3.83 0.47
N ILE A 54 -7.48 5.14 0.19
CA ILE A 54 -8.23 5.80 -0.91
C ILE A 54 -7.66 5.55 -2.31
N TYR A 55 -6.44 5.04 -2.44
CA TYR A 55 -5.81 4.86 -3.75
C TYR A 55 -6.66 3.97 -4.67
N GLY A 56 -6.80 4.44 -5.93
CA GLY A 56 -7.61 3.74 -6.92
C GLY A 56 -9.08 3.60 -6.55
N GLY A 57 -9.67 4.58 -5.87
CA GLY A 57 -11.04 4.50 -5.39
C GLY A 57 -11.24 3.37 -4.36
N TYR A 58 -10.31 3.22 -3.43
CA TYR A 58 -10.27 2.16 -2.41
C TYR A 58 -10.00 0.75 -2.97
N GLN A 59 -9.37 0.63 -4.14
CA GLN A 59 -9.13 -0.66 -4.79
C GLN A 59 -7.67 -1.10 -4.83
N CYS A 60 -6.72 -0.17 -4.69
CA CYS A 60 -5.29 -0.48 -4.84
C CYS A 60 -4.80 -1.46 -3.77
N GLU A 61 -5.17 -1.30 -2.51
CA GLU A 61 -4.75 -2.21 -1.44
C GLU A 61 -5.27 -3.63 -1.68
N ALA A 62 -6.52 -3.78 -2.11
CA ALA A 62 -7.10 -5.08 -2.44
C ALA A 62 -6.38 -5.76 -3.61
N ALA A 63 -6.10 -5.02 -4.69
CA ALA A 63 -5.36 -5.54 -5.83
C ALA A 63 -3.93 -5.98 -5.44
N PHE A 64 -3.26 -5.21 -4.59
CA PHE A 64 -1.95 -5.58 -4.05
C PHE A 64 -2.04 -6.83 -3.18
N GLY A 65 -3.06 -6.94 -2.34
CA GLY A 65 -3.34 -8.11 -1.52
C GLY A 65 -3.58 -9.38 -2.32
N GLU A 66 -4.25 -9.29 -3.47
CA GLU A 66 -4.42 -10.43 -4.38
C GLU A 66 -3.07 -10.95 -4.88
N ALA A 67 -2.15 -10.07 -5.25
CA ALA A 67 -0.79 -10.46 -5.64
C ALA A 67 -0.05 -11.17 -4.50
N LEU A 68 -0.15 -10.65 -3.27
CA LEU A 68 0.46 -11.29 -2.10
C LEU A 68 -0.19 -12.65 -1.77
N THR A 69 -1.47 -12.83 -2.08
CA THR A 69 -2.15 -14.12 -1.93
C THR A 69 -1.61 -15.15 -2.91
N LEU A 70 -1.27 -14.75 -4.14
CA LEU A 70 -0.61 -15.61 -5.12
C LEU A 70 0.84 -15.95 -4.76
N ALA A 71 1.53 -15.03 -4.12
CA ALA A 71 2.95 -15.16 -3.76
C ALA A 71 3.18 -14.74 -2.29
N PRO A 72 2.71 -15.54 -1.31
CA PRO A 72 2.75 -15.16 0.11
C PRO A 72 4.15 -14.89 0.65
N HIS A 73 5.18 -15.51 0.08
CA HIS A 73 6.58 -15.33 0.46
C HIS A 73 7.10 -13.90 0.23
N LEU A 74 6.42 -13.10 -0.59
CA LEU A 74 6.80 -11.71 -0.81
C LEU A 74 6.48 -10.82 0.38
N ARG A 75 5.46 -11.16 1.19
CA ARG A 75 5.02 -10.35 2.32
C ARG A 75 6.13 -10.06 3.32
N GLU A 76 6.96 -11.05 3.61
CA GLU A 76 8.05 -10.94 4.59
C GLU A 76 9.20 -10.06 4.10
N LYS A 77 9.31 -9.87 2.79
CA LYS A 77 10.35 -9.05 2.16
C LYS A 77 9.97 -7.58 2.07
N LEU A 78 8.72 -7.23 2.33
CA LEU A 78 8.16 -5.91 2.10
C LEU A 78 7.92 -5.14 3.41
N GLN A 79 8.26 -3.86 3.42
CA GLN A 79 7.74 -2.90 4.37
C GLN A 79 6.57 -2.19 3.70
N ILE A 80 5.36 -2.48 4.15
CA ILE A 80 4.13 -1.91 3.58
C ILE A 80 3.71 -0.72 4.42
N VAL A 81 3.67 0.46 3.81
CA VAL A 81 3.17 1.70 4.39
C VAL A 81 1.81 1.98 3.80
N THR A 82 0.84 2.33 4.64
CA THR A 82 -0.45 2.84 4.19
C THR A 82 -0.91 4.00 5.07
N LYS A 83 -1.95 4.66 4.66
CA LYS A 83 -2.46 5.90 5.25
C LYS A 83 -3.97 5.90 5.23
N CYS A 84 -4.57 6.63 6.16
CA CYS A 84 -5.99 6.97 6.16
C CYS A 84 -6.15 8.45 6.54
N GLY A 85 -7.37 8.94 6.56
CA GLY A 85 -7.68 10.31 6.99
C GLY A 85 -8.36 11.16 5.93
N ILE A 86 -8.56 10.62 4.73
CA ILE A 86 -9.35 11.24 3.68
C ILE A 86 -10.51 10.30 3.33
N ALA A 87 -11.72 10.83 3.33
CA ALA A 87 -12.89 10.11 2.83
C ALA A 87 -13.23 10.69 1.45
N THR A 88 -13.32 9.83 0.44
CA THR A 88 -13.64 10.25 -0.93
C THR A 88 -15.03 9.79 -1.35
N THR A 89 -15.59 10.43 -2.38
CA THR A 89 -16.90 10.08 -2.95
C THR A 89 -16.90 8.74 -3.69
N ALA A 90 -15.75 8.08 -3.83
CA ALA A 90 -15.67 6.73 -4.38
C ALA A 90 -16.41 5.69 -3.52
N ARG A 91 -16.61 5.99 -2.22
CA ARG A 91 -17.56 5.25 -1.37
C ARG A 91 -18.89 5.96 -1.35
N ALA A 92 -19.97 5.22 -1.62
CA ALA A 92 -21.33 5.77 -1.78
C ALA A 92 -21.86 6.48 -0.51
N GLU A 93 -21.41 6.08 0.68
CA GLU A 93 -21.77 6.71 1.95
C GLU A 93 -21.17 8.10 2.11
N ASN A 94 -20.13 8.45 1.37
CA ASN A 94 -19.47 9.75 1.43
C ASN A 94 -20.07 10.69 0.39
N ARG A 95 -20.88 11.65 0.82
CA ARG A 95 -21.51 12.64 -0.08
C ARG A 95 -20.52 13.65 -0.62
N LEU A 96 -19.50 14.00 0.17
CA LEU A 96 -18.46 14.95 -0.15
C LEU A 96 -17.10 14.37 0.24
N GLY A 97 -16.08 14.66 -0.55
CA GLY A 97 -14.70 14.43 -0.15
C GLY A 97 -14.36 15.29 1.09
N HIS A 98 -13.80 14.71 2.13
CA HIS A 98 -13.45 15.41 3.36
C HIS A 98 -12.32 14.72 4.12
N TYR A 99 -11.68 15.46 5.01
CA TYR A 99 -10.71 14.91 5.96
C TYR A 99 -11.45 14.44 7.21
N ILE A 100 -11.05 13.28 7.74
CA ILE A 100 -11.58 12.70 8.96
C ILE A 100 -10.49 11.92 9.69
N THR A 101 -10.19 12.33 10.94
CA THR A 101 -9.09 11.75 11.73
C THR A 101 -9.52 11.39 13.14
N ASP A 102 -10.83 11.15 13.35
CA ASP A 102 -11.30 10.66 14.64
C ASP A 102 -10.84 9.21 14.90
N ARG A 103 -10.81 8.84 16.17
CA ARG A 103 -10.34 7.52 16.61
C ARG A 103 -11.08 6.37 15.93
N ARG A 104 -12.40 6.48 15.78
CA ARG A 104 -13.22 5.44 15.17
C ARG A 104 -12.84 5.22 13.71
N HIS A 105 -12.70 6.32 12.95
CA HIS A 105 -12.32 6.26 11.54
C HIS A 105 -10.94 5.63 11.35
N ILE A 106 -9.97 6.03 12.17
CA ILE A 106 -8.59 5.49 12.09
C ILE A 106 -8.59 3.97 12.33
N ILE A 107 -9.29 3.50 13.37
CA ILE A 107 -9.38 2.06 13.68
C ILE A 107 -10.05 1.30 12.53
N LEU A 108 -11.21 1.76 12.06
CA LEU A 108 -11.93 1.11 10.98
C LEU A 108 -11.12 1.07 9.69
N SER A 109 -10.41 2.15 9.38
CA SER A 109 -9.56 2.21 8.18
C SER A 109 -8.40 1.21 8.27
N ALA A 110 -7.75 1.11 9.42
CA ALA A 110 -6.69 0.13 9.65
C ALA A 110 -7.21 -1.31 9.51
N GLU A 111 -8.36 -1.61 10.11
CA GLU A 111 -9.00 -2.93 10.00
C GLU A 111 -9.38 -3.27 8.55
N GLN A 112 -9.82 -2.30 7.77
CA GLN A 112 -10.12 -2.49 6.34
C GLN A 112 -8.85 -2.77 5.53
N SER A 113 -7.78 -2.02 5.77
CA SER A 113 -6.50 -2.21 5.08
C SER A 113 -5.84 -3.57 5.40
N LEU A 114 -6.18 -4.19 6.54
CA LEU A 114 -5.63 -5.48 6.96
C LEU A 114 -6.41 -6.69 6.41
N LYS A 115 -7.53 -6.50 5.76
CA LYS A 115 -8.32 -7.59 5.16
C LYS A 115 -7.72 -8.10 3.86
#